data_bd1bb5e514a77f55f45fa80c9e4867f8
#
_entry.id   bd1bb5e514a77f55f45fa80c9e4867f8
#
_cell.length_a   1.000
_cell.length_b   1.000
_cell.length_c   1.000
_cell.angle_alpha   90.00
_cell.angle_beta   90.00
_cell.angle_gamma   90.00
#
_symmetry.space_group_name_H-M   'P 1'
#
loop_
_entity.id
_entity.type
_entity.pdbx_description
1 polymer ?
#
loop_
_entity_poly.entity_id
_entity_poly.type
_entity_poly.pdbx_seq_one_letter_code
_entity_poly.pdbx_strand_id
1 'polypeptide(L)'
;MGISHQRGWVRLRGKKWYGYFRRTELDPANSQSKLNVAQVILGTKPEMSKYEAREKLEREIVRLGGQSTGGQSVVNGAVTFEWFVNNRYLPLKETDWREETAKVKKHLIQADLVDTFADARLENIDKFSLQTHLNRLAQTRSRDRVLQVRAYLQAIFAEAVDQDFIGKDPARTIKVPAHLKETDKTVLSWDQLRAVLSKLGRCDRIVLELEMTNALRPSELFGLKWKCFDPATSSIKIEETTYKGKIRPWGKTKGSLATIPIASDLAEELQAWRVQCREEQRQKKHWNGPTADDPEGFIFPARDGGFIDTGNYRRRVLHKFAKELGLPKLTFQVIRRTVATLARKKGDIKDVQGVLRHSRTATTTDVYMQELPEGVRATVNSIHQELTQKGGGNGDRGPGTSKPSAKKAKVLSFGTRKPVRQIAQERGGSEVFFAGR
;
A
#
# COMPACT_ATOMS: atom_id res chain seq x y z
N MET A 1 1.70 -48.68 -13.23
CA MET A 1 0.92 -47.58 -13.83
C MET A 1 0.02 -47.01 -12.76
N GLY A 2 0.33 -45.84 -12.22
CA GLY A 2 -0.42 -45.20 -11.14
C GLY A 2 -1.69 -44.60 -11.69
N ILE A 3 -2.83 -44.94 -11.11
CA ILE A 3 -4.14 -44.38 -11.44
C ILE A 3 -4.18 -42.95 -10.90
N SER A 4 -4.21 -41.99 -11.79
CA SER A 4 -4.33 -40.55 -11.45
C SER A 4 -5.77 -40.26 -11.03
N HIS A 5 -6.00 -39.87 -9.76
CA HIS A 5 -7.31 -39.50 -9.27
C HIS A 5 -7.61 -38.03 -9.57
N GLN A 6 -8.67 -37.78 -10.33
CA GLN A 6 -9.20 -36.45 -10.58
C GLN A 6 -10.07 -36.02 -9.39
N ARG A 7 -9.80 -34.85 -8.81
CA ARG A 7 -10.72 -34.21 -7.87
C ARG A 7 -11.88 -33.52 -8.59
N GLY A 8 -13.10 -33.86 -8.20
CA GLY A 8 -14.29 -33.13 -8.60
C GLY A 8 -14.61 -31.96 -7.65
N TRP A 9 -15.72 -31.28 -7.88
CA TRP A 9 -16.24 -30.27 -6.98
C TRP A 9 -17.69 -30.52 -6.61
N VAL A 10 -18.10 -30.09 -5.40
CA VAL A 10 -19.47 -30.27 -4.90
C VAL A 10 -20.18 -28.93 -4.85
N ARG A 11 -21.46 -28.93 -5.28
CA ARG A 11 -22.36 -27.78 -5.15
C ARG A 11 -23.68 -28.20 -4.51
N LEU A 12 -24.20 -27.37 -3.64
CA LEU A 12 -25.53 -27.49 -3.09
C LEU A 12 -26.51 -26.79 -4.05
N ARG A 13 -27.53 -27.52 -4.53
CA ARG A 13 -28.67 -26.99 -5.29
C ARG A 13 -29.95 -27.37 -4.59
N GLY A 14 -30.65 -26.39 -4.04
CA GLY A 14 -31.79 -26.65 -3.16
C GLY A 14 -31.36 -27.43 -1.89
N LYS A 15 -31.95 -28.59 -1.67
CA LYS A 15 -31.62 -29.48 -0.53
C LYS A 15 -30.65 -30.61 -0.89
N LYS A 16 -30.14 -30.68 -2.14
CA LYS A 16 -29.30 -31.78 -2.61
C LYS A 16 -27.89 -31.38 -2.92
N TRP A 17 -26.92 -32.23 -2.54
CA TRP A 17 -25.53 -32.14 -2.92
C TRP A 17 -25.32 -32.78 -4.30
N TYR A 18 -24.68 -32.02 -5.19
CA TYR A 18 -24.27 -32.45 -6.52
C TYR A 18 -22.76 -32.45 -6.59
N GLY A 19 -22.22 -33.59 -7.08
CA GLY A 19 -20.81 -33.72 -7.42
C GLY A 19 -20.61 -33.54 -8.91
N TYR A 20 -19.55 -32.86 -9.28
CA TYR A 20 -19.13 -32.62 -10.65
C TYR A 20 -17.70 -33.09 -10.84
N PHE A 21 -17.42 -33.78 -11.94
CA PHE A 21 -16.07 -34.18 -12.31
C PHE A 21 -15.92 -34.26 -13.82
N ARG A 22 -14.70 -34.20 -14.32
CA ARG A 22 -14.42 -34.30 -15.75
C ARG A 22 -14.28 -35.77 -16.11
N ARG A 23 -14.91 -36.19 -17.21
CA ARG A 23 -14.82 -37.53 -17.76
C ARG A 23 -14.41 -37.44 -19.21
N THR A 24 -13.47 -38.29 -19.62
CA THR A 24 -13.12 -38.43 -21.02
C THR A 24 -14.05 -39.46 -21.63
N GLU A 25 -14.83 -39.07 -22.63
CA GLU A 25 -15.68 -39.96 -23.40
C GLU A 25 -15.14 -40.04 -24.82
N LEU A 26 -15.08 -41.26 -25.36
CA LEU A 26 -14.74 -41.43 -26.76
C LEU A 26 -16.00 -41.09 -27.59
N ASP A 27 -15.82 -40.19 -28.55
CA ASP A 27 -16.85 -39.87 -29.52
C ASP A 27 -17.01 -41.08 -30.48
N PRO A 28 -18.19 -41.74 -30.50
CA PRO A 28 -18.35 -42.92 -31.32
C PRO A 28 -18.26 -42.66 -32.83
N ALA A 29 -18.34 -41.39 -33.26
CA ALA A 29 -18.33 -41.02 -34.68
C ALA A 29 -16.92 -40.81 -35.26
N ASN A 30 -15.94 -40.42 -34.43
CA ASN A 30 -14.61 -40.02 -34.92
C ASN A 30 -13.44 -40.57 -34.10
N SER A 31 -13.70 -41.41 -33.09
CA SER A 31 -12.70 -42.00 -32.16
C SER A 31 -11.83 -40.95 -31.44
N GLN A 32 -12.23 -39.67 -31.40
CA GLN A 32 -11.54 -38.63 -30.64
C GLN A 32 -12.09 -38.60 -29.20
N SER A 33 -11.17 -38.41 -28.27
CA SER A 33 -11.55 -38.29 -26.87
C SER A 33 -12.00 -36.86 -26.55
N LYS A 34 -13.24 -36.72 -26.08
CA LYS A 34 -13.84 -35.45 -25.66
C LYS A 34 -13.97 -35.39 -24.15
N LEU A 35 -13.55 -34.26 -23.57
CA LEU A 35 -13.63 -34.05 -22.13
C LEU A 35 -14.99 -33.46 -21.77
N ASN A 36 -15.83 -34.25 -21.09
CA ASN A 36 -17.15 -33.83 -20.63
C ASN A 36 -17.17 -33.65 -19.10
N VAL A 37 -18.07 -32.81 -18.61
CA VAL A 37 -18.32 -32.65 -17.16
C VAL A 37 -19.48 -33.57 -16.77
N ALA A 38 -19.17 -34.61 -16.03
CA ALA A 38 -20.18 -35.50 -15.45
C ALA A 38 -20.75 -34.90 -14.16
N GLN A 39 -22.04 -35.14 -13.92
CA GLN A 39 -22.73 -34.71 -12.71
C GLN A 39 -23.32 -35.94 -12.01
N VAL A 40 -23.19 -36.00 -10.67
CA VAL A 40 -23.74 -37.04 -9.84
C VAL A 40 -24.46 -36.46 -8.63
N ILE A 41 -25.58 -37.04 -8.22
CA ILE A 41 -26.28 -36.67 -6.98
C ILE A 41 -25.66 -37.45 -5.83
N LEU A 42 -25.16 -36.74 -4.81
CA LEU A 42 -24.45 -37.34 -3.69
C LEU A 42 -25.36 -37.66 -2.49
N GLY A 43 -26.33 -36.80 -2.22
CA GLY A 43 -27.29 -36.94 -1.13
C GLY A 43 -27.93 -35.61 -0.77
N THR A 44 -28.61 -35.54 0.38
CA THR A 44 -29.30 -34.33 0.82
C THR A 44 -28.51 -33.61 1.92
N LYS A 45 -28.72 -32.30 2.04
CA LYS A 45 -28.06 -31.48 3.09
C LYS A 45 -28.35 -31.93 4.54
N PRO A 46 -29.59 -32.42 4.86
CA PRO A 46 -29.86 -32.98 6.19
C PRO A 46 -29.12 -34.30 6.47
N GLU A 47 -28.84 -35.10 5.44
CA GLU A 47 -28.23 -36.43 5.57
C GLU A 47 -26.69 -36.39 5.59
N MET A 48 -26.10 -35.36 5.03
CA MET A 48 -24.64 -35.25 4.94
C MET A 48 -24.11 -33.82 4.90
N SER A 49 -22.98 -33.65 5.50
CA SER A 49 -22.20 -32.40 5.43
C SER A 49 -21.52 -32.22 4.06
N LYS A 50 -21.00 -31.04 3.80
CA LYS A 50 -20.21 -30.77 2.59
C LYS A 50 -18.96 -31.65 2.50
N TYR A 51 -18.37 -31.99 3.65
CA TYR A 51 -17.20 -32.86 3.75
C TYR A 51 -17.54 -34.28 3.31
N GLU A 52 -18.58 -34.88 3.89
CA GLU A 52 -19.03 -36.21 3.53
C GLU A 52 -19.50 -36.31 2.07
N ALA A 53 -20.10 -35.24 1.55
CA ALA A 53 -20.45 -35.17 0.12
C ALA A 53 -19.19 -35.19 -0.76
N ARG A 54 -18.09 -34.63 -0.32
CA ARG A 54 -16.81 -34.69 -1.04
C ARG A 54 -16.19 -36.09 -1.01
N GLU A 55 -16.12 -36.68 0.15
CA GLU A 55 -15.63 -38.09 0.25
C GLU A 55 -16.45 -39.05 -0.61
N LYS A 56 -17.77 -38.82 -0.64
CA LYS A 56 -18.66 -39.63 -1.50
C LYS A 56 -18.39 -39.40 -2.98
N LEU A 57 -18.14 -38.14 -3.38
CA LEU A 57 -17.76 -37.79 -4.75
C LEU A 57 -16.45 -38.46 -5.16
N GLU A 58 -15.43 -38.46 -4.30
CA GLU A 58 -14.14 -39.11 -4.59
C GLU A 58 -14.35 -40.63 -4.82
N ARG A 59 -15.14 -41.30 -4.00
CA ARG A 59 -15.50 -42.70 -4.20
C ARG A 59 -16.26 -42.95 -5.52
N GLU A 60 -17.17 -42.06 -5.89
CA GLU A 60 -17.91 -42.15 -7.15
C GLU A 60 -16.99 -41.89 -8.36
N ILE A 61 -16.02 -40.99 -8.29
CA ILE A 61 -15.05 -40.76 -9.38
C ILE A 61 -14.24 -42.03 -9.64
N VAL A 62 -13.77 -42.67 -8.57
CA VAL A 62 -13.04 -43.94 -8.68
C VAL A 62 -13.91 -45.02 -9.28
N ARG A 63 -15.16 -45.17 -8.82
CA ARG A 63 -16.12 -46.14 -9.32
C ARG A 63 -16.47 -45.98 -10.81
N LEU A 64 -16.54 -44.71 -11.27
CA LEU A 64 -16.91 -44.37 -12.63
C LEU A 64 -15.73 -44.27 -13.61
N GLY A 65 -14.53 -44.68 -13.18
CA GLY A 65 -13.33 -44.69 -14.04
C GLY A 65 -12.88 -43.34 -14.54
N GLY A 66 -13.08 -42.29 -13.73
CA GLY A 66 -12.66 -40.93 -14.08
C GLY A 66 -11.16 -40.84 -14.35
N GLN A 67 -10.78 -40.48 -15.58
CA GLN A 67 -9.40 -40.25 -15.97
C GLN A 67 -9.01 -38.76 -15.80
N SER A 68 -7.82 -38.53 -15.30
CA SER A 68 -7.23 -37.19 -15.20
C SER A 68 -6.55 -36.83 -16.50
N THR A 69 -6.91 -35.67 -17.06
CA THR A 69 -6.15 -35.08 -18.16
C THR A 69 -5.20 -34.02 -17.65
N GLY A 70 -3.90 -34.28 -17.85
CA GLY A 70 -2.85 -33.28 -18.08
C GLY A 70 -2.75 -32.08 -17.13
N GLY A 71 -2.74 -32.31 -15.84
CA GLY A 71 -2.16 -31.43 -14.83
C GLY A 71 -1.58 -32.35 -13.78
N GLN A 72 -0.34 -32.16 -13.41
CA GLN A 72 0.38 -33.02 -12.49
C GLN A 72 -0.52 -33.52 -11.36
N SER A 73 -0.72 -34.84 -11.28
CA SER A 73 -1.52 -35.47 -10.25
C SER A 73 -0.94 -35.14 -8.88
N VAL A 74 -1.67 -34.33 -8.14
CA VAL A 74 -1.42 -34.18 -6.71
C VAL A 74 -1.86 -35.50 -6.08
N VAL A 75 -0.92 -36.37 -5.87
CA VAL A 75 -1.10 -37.62 -5.11
C VAL A 75 -1.59 -37.21 -3.73
N ASN A 76 -2.68 -37.81 -3.26
CA ASN A 76 -3.21 -37.61 -1.91
C ASN A 76 -2.10 -37.57 -0.88
N GLY A 77 -1.97 -36.47 -0.14
CA GLY A 77 -1.11 -36.34 1.03
C GLY A 77 0.29 -35.75 0.81
N ALA A 78 0.65 -35.23 -0.37
CA ALA A 78 2.02 -34.83 -0.64
C ALA A 78 2.23 -33.43 -1.26
N VAL A 79 1.26 -32.51 -1.11
CA VAL A 79 1.48 -31.12 -1.58
C VAL A 79 2.46 -30.43 -0.64
N THR A 80 3.64 -30.08 -1.17
CA THR A 80 4.61 -29.31 -0.42
C THR A 80 4.22 -27.84 -0.39
N PHE A 81 4.73 -27.11 0.59
CA PHE A 81 4.54 -25.67 0.70
C PHE A 81 5.05 -24.93 -0.55
N GLU A 82 6.25 -25.28 -1.04
CA GLU A 82 6.81 -24.71 -2.25
C GLU A 82 5.90 -24.93 -3.47
N TRP A 83 5.44 -26.16 -3.67
CA TRP A 83 4.57 -26.45 -4.80
C TRP A 83 3.27 -25.62 -4.74
N PHE A 84 2.65 -25.54 -3.57
CA PHE A 84 1.41 -24.76 -3.39
C PHE A 84 1.63 -23.26 -3.67
N VAL A 85 2.71 -22.71 -3.10
CA VAL A 85 3.04 -21.28 -3.29
C VAL A 85 3.28 -20.98 -4.77
N ASN A 86 4.10 -21.80 -5.45
CA ASN A 86 4.51 -21.51 -6.82
C ASN A 86 3.42 -21.84 -7.87
N ASN A 87 2.59 -22.85 -7.64
CA ASN A 87 1.63 -23.34 -8.63
C ASN A 87 0.18 -22.91 -8.36
N ARG A 88 -0.14 -22.41 -7.15
CA ARG A 88 -1.50 -22.01 -6.78
C ARG A 88 -1.57 -20.57 -6.29
N TYR A 89 -0.82 -20.25 -5.23
CA TYR A 89 -0.92 -18.95 -4.58
C TYR A 89 -0.37 -17.80 -5.44
N LEU A 90 0.87 -17.90 -5.91
CA LEU A 90 1.50 -16.83 -6.69
C LEU A 90 0.79 -16.54 -8.02
N PRO A 91 0.45 -17.54 -8.86
CA PRO A 91 -0.27 -17.28 -10.11
C PRO A 91 -1.61 -16.58 -9.90
N LEU A 92 -2.33 -16.93 -8.82
CA LEU A 92 -3.59 -16.27 -8.48
C LEU A 92 -3.39 -14.82 -8.07
N LYS A 93 -2.37 -14.53 -7.24
CA LYS A 93 -2.14 -13.19 -6.68
C LYS A 93 -1.38 -12.25 -7.60
N GLU A 94 -0.63 -12.77 -8.57
CA GLU A 94 0.12 -11.94 -9.52
C GLU A 94 -0.76 -11.05 -10.37
N THR A 95 -1.96 -11.50 -10.71
CA THR A 95 -2.94 -10.71 -11.47
C THR A 95 -3.39 -9.45 -10.72
N ASP A 96 -3.36 -9.50 -9.39
CA ASP A 96 -3.74 -8.38 -8.53
C ASP A 96 -2.60 -7.37 -8.31
N TRP A 97 -1.35 -7.75 -8.62
CA TRP A 97 -0.19 -6.94 -8.28
C TRP A 97 0.38 -6.23 -9.51
N ARG A 98 0.77 -4.98 -9.32
CA ARG A 98 1.61 -4.30 -10.31
C ARG A 98 2.95 -5.03 -10.40
N GLU A 99 3.53 -5.13 -11.60
CA GLU A 99 4.75 -5.88 -11.92
C GLU A 99 5.87 -5.74 -10.87
N GLU A 100 6.23 -4.50 -10.50
CA GLU A 100 7.29 -4.26 -9.54
C GLU A 100 6.91 -4.66 -8.09
N THR A 101 5.63 -4.58 -7.76
CA THR A 101 5.12 -5.07 -6.47
C THR A 101 5.18 -6.58 -6.44
N ALA A 102 4.83 -7.24 -7.54
CA ALA A 102 4.91 -8.69 -7.69
C ALA A 102 6.36 -9.18 -7.49
N LYS A 103 7.35 -8.55 -8.15
CA LYS A 103 8.78 -8.90 -8.00
C LYS A 103 9.24 -8.84 -6.53
N VAL A 104 8.89 -7.76 -5.83
CA VAL A 104 9.28 -7.58 -4.42
C VAL A 104 8.60 -8.59 -3.52
N LYS A 105 7.29 -8.83 -3.72
CA LYS A 105 6.52 -9.79 -2.92
C LYS A 105 6.97 -11.21 -3.17
N LYS A 106 7.18 -11.61 -4.43
CA LYS A 106 7.72 -12.93 -4.79
C LYS A 106 9.07 -13.18 -4.12
N HIS A 107 10.00 -12.21 -4.25
CA HIS A 107 11.31 -12.34 -3.61
C HIS A 107 11.21 -12.50 -2.09
N LEU A 108 10.29 -11.75 -1.44
CA LEU A 108 10.08 -11.88 0.01
C LEU A 108 9.52 -13.26 0.37
N ILE A 109 8.49 -13.72 -0.35
CA ILE A 109 7.86 -15.02 -0.13
C ILE A 109 8.88 -16.14 -0.36
N GLN A 110 9.67 -16.05 -1.42
CA GLN A 110 10.70 -17.03 -1.73
C GLN A 110 11.74 -17.07 -0.61
N ALA A 111 12.41 -15.97 -0.31
CA ALA A 111 13.54 -15.90 0.61
C ALA A 111 13.18 -16.16 2.09
N ASP A 112 12.01 -15.72 2.55
CA ASP A 112 11.64 -15.83 3.97
C ASP A 112 10.70 -17.01 4.26
N LEU A 113 10.02 -17.57 3.25
CA LEU A 113 9.03 -18.63 3.45
C LEU A 113 9.38 -19.91 2.68
N VAL A 114 9.51 -19.83 1.36
CA VAL A 114 9.76 -21.03 0.55
C VAL A 114 11.09 -21.65 0.93
N ASP A 115 12.18 -20.88 1.01
CA ASP A 115 13.49 -21.38 1.41
C ASP A 115 13.50 -22.10 2.80
N THR A 116 12.48 -21.81 3.64
CA THR A 116 12.38 -22.44 4.98
C THR A 116 11.46 -23.67 4.98
N PHE A 117 10.37 -23.64 4.22
CA PHE A 117 9.32 -24.65 4.29
C PHE A 117 9.17 -25.46 2.99
N ALA A 118 10.10 -25.30 2.02
CA ALA A 118 9.97 -25.86 0.67
C ALA A 118 9.41 -27.29 0.64
N ASP A 119 10.11 -28.23 1.31
CA ASP A 119 9.83 -29.65 1.29
C ASP A 119 8.77 -30.09 2.32
N ALA A 120 8.35 -29.15 3.19
CA ALA A 120 7.36 -29.46 4.21
C ALA A 120 5.99 -29.68 3.55
N ARG A 121 5.34 -30.79 3.88
CA ARG A 121 3.96 -31.03 3.46
C ARG A 121 3.05 -29.98 4.06
N LEU A 122 2.20 -29.41 3.24
CA LEU A 122 1.31 -28.29 3.65
C LEU A 122 0.44 -28.67 4.85
N GLU A 123 -0.04 -29.91 4.90
CA GLU A 123 -0.86 -30.46 6.00
C GLU A 123 -0.09 -30.65 7.32
N ASN A 124 1.24 -30.81 7.26
CA ASN A 124 2.10 -31.07 8.41
C ASN A 124 2.67 -29.76 9.02
N ILE A 125 2.47 -28.63 8.35
CA ILE A 125 2.90 -27.34 8.88
C ILE A 125 1.89 -26.90 9.94
N ASP A 126 2.34 -26.87 11.17
CA ASP A 126 1.52 -26.48 12.32
C ASP A 126 1.80 -25.04 12.80
N LYS A 127 0.96 -24.56 13.72
CA LYS A 127 1.13 -23.24 14.32
C LYS A 127 2.48 -23.07 15.02
N PHE A 128 2.98 -24.13 15.65
CA PHE A 128 4.22 -24.06 16.43
C PHE A 128 5.43 -23.79 15.51
N SER A 129 5.53 -24.51 14.39
CA SER A 129 6.60 -24.33 13.40
C SER A 129 6.57 -22.93 12.77
N LEU A 130 5.37 -22.41 12.44
CA LEU A 130 5.19 -21.05 11.91
C LEU A 130 5.57 -19.98 12.93
N GLN A 131 5.14 -20.13 14.18
CA GLN A 131 5.50 -19.20 15.25
C GLN A 131 6.99 -19.22 15.56
N THR A 132 7.62 -20.39 15.57
CA THR A 132 9.06 -20.56 15.76
C THR A 132 9.84 -19.87 14.65
N HIS A 133 9.39 -20.00 13.39
CA HIS A 133 9.98 -19.28 12.27
C HIS A 133 9.90 -17.75 12.44
N LEU A 134 8.73 -17.20 12.82
CA LEU A 134 8.58 -15.77 13.08
C LEU A 134 9.49 -15.31 14.24
N ASN A 135 9.60 -16.10 15.30
CA ASN A 135 10.46 -15.79 16.44
C ASN A 135 11.95 -15.78 16.02
N ARG A 136 12.38 -16.70 15.15
CA ARG A 136 13.74 -16.72 14.58
C ARG A 136 14.00 -15.49 13.70
N LEU A 137 13.06 -15.14 12.82
CA LEU A 137 13.18 -13.95 11.98
C LEU A 137 13.25 -12.65 12.82
N ALA A 138 12.55 -12.62 13.94
CA ALA A 138 12.54 -11.48 14.86
C ALA A 138 13.91 -11.18 15.48
N GLN A 139 14.83 -12.13 15.49
CA GLN A 139 16.20 -11.94 16.00
C GLN A 139 17.07 -11.11 15.04
N THR A 140 16.78 -11.16 13.74
CA THR A 140 17.64 -10.58 12.69
C THR A 140 16.94 -9.58 11.79
N ARG A 141 15.60 -9.52 11.79
CA ARG A 141 14.80 -8.69 10.91
C ARG A 141 14.04 -7.62 11.68
N SER A 142 13.73 -6.51 10.99
CA SER A 142 12.90 -5.44 11.55
C SER A 142 11.47 -5.92 11.81
N ARG A 143 10.78 -5.26 12.74
CA ARG A 143 9.37 -5.51 13.05
C ARG A 143 8.48 -5.48 11.80
N ASP A 144 8.69 -4.51 10.91
CA ASP A 144 7.92 -4.38 9.66
C ASP A 144 8.11 -5.59 8.74
N ARG A 145 9.33 -6.14 8.67
CA ARG A 145 9.60 -7.34 7.87
C ARG A 145 8.89 -8.55 8.46
N VAL A 146 8.93 -8.73 9.78
CA VAL A 146 8.25 -9.85 10.46
C VAL A 146 6.72 -9.72 10.31
N LEU A 147 6.17 -8.50 10.37
CA LEU A 147 4.76 -8.23 10.10
C LEU A 147 4.36 -8.63 8.66
N GLN A 148 5.19 -8.30 7.69
CA GLN A 148 4.95 -8.68 6.29
C GLN A 148 4.97 -10.20 6.11
N VAL A 149 5.98 -10.89 6.67
CA VAL A 149 6.08 -12.35 6.61
C VAL A 149 4.86 -13.01 7.24
N ARG A 150 4.45 -12.55 8.44
CA ARG A 150 3.21 -13.01 9.08
C ARG A 150 1.99 -12.84 8.17
N ALA A 151 1.84 -11.67 7.55
CA ALA A 151 0.71 -11.40 6.67
C ALA A 151 0.69 -12.34 5.46
N TYR A 152 1.86 -12.67 4.89
CA TYR A 152 1.92 -13.64 3.79
C TYR A 152 1.64 -15.05 4.24
N LEU A 153 2.14 -15.49 5.40
CA LEU A 153 1.78 -16.80 5.95
C LEU A 153 0.26 -16.92 6.10
N GLN A 154 -0.38 -15.91 6.72
CA GLN A 154 -1.83 -15.89 6.88
C GLN A 154 -2.58 -15.92 5.53
N ALA A 155 -2.11 -15.18 4.53
CA ALA A 155 -2.72 -15.15 3.22
C ALA A 155 -2.54 -16.47 2.45
N ILE A 156 -1.36 -17.09 2.52
CA ILE A 156 -1.06 -18.38 1.86
C ILE A 156 -1.89 -19.50 2.48
N PHE A 157 -1.94 -19.60 3.81
CA PHE A 157 -2.67 -20.68 4.47
C PHE A 157 -4.19 -20.48 4.41
N ALA A 158 -4.67 -19.23 4.44
CA ALA A 158 -6.09 -18.95 4.17
C ALA A 158 -6.50 -19.39 2.76
N GLU A 159 -5.68 -19.13 1.75
CA GLU A 159 -5.89 -19.59 0.37
C GLU A 159 -5.82 -21.11 0.27
N ALA A 160 -4.92 -21.76 1.02
CA ALA A 160 -4.82 -23.21 1.06
C ALA A 160 -6.08 -23.88 1.65
N VAL A 161 -6.70 -23.24 2.65
CA VAL A 161 -7.99 -23.68 3.20
C VAL A 161 -9.12 -23.43 2.19
N ASP A 162 -9.14 -22.25 1.55
CA ASP A 162 -10.20 -21.89 0.59
C ASP A 162 -10.21 -22.79 -0.65
N GLN A 163 -9.02 -23.24 -1.07
CA GLN A 163 -8.85 -24.21 -2.16
C GLN A 163 -8.92 -25.69 -1.70
N ASP A 164 -9.22 -25.96 -0.43
CA ASP A 164 -9.38 -27.30 0.15
C ASP A 164 -8.09 -28.18 0.16
N PHE A 165 -6.90 -27.57 0.15
CA PHE A 165 -5.65 -28.29 0.32
C PHE A 165 -5.44 -28.72 1.77
N ILE A 166 -5.92 -27.94 2.73
CA ILE A 166 -5.87 -28.24 4.18
C ILE A 166 -7.22 -27.91 4.82
N GLY A 167 -7.56 -28.63 5.89
CA GLY A 167 -8.83 -28.43 6.59
C GLY A 167 -8.82 -27.30 7.61
N LYS A 168 -7.64 -26.83 8.05
CA LYS A 168 -7.50 -25.82 9.10
C LYS A 168 -6.33 -24.91 8.80
N ASP A 169 -6.51 -23.61 9.04
CA ASP A 169 -5.46 -22.60 8.89
C ASP A 169 -4.54 -22.55 10.13
N PRO A 170 -3.27 -23.02 10.03
CA PRO A 170 -2.32 -22.98 11.13
C PRO A 170 -1.79 -21.56 11.39
N ALA A 171 -1.89 -20.65 10.42
CA ALA A 171 -1.38 -19.29 10.51
C ALA A 171 -2.37 -18.30 11.16
N ARG A 172 -3.63 -18.69 11.37
CA ARG A 172 -4.69 -17.80 11.82
C ARG A 172 -4.36 -17.04 13.11
N THR A 173 -3.68 -17.68 14.06
CA THR A 173 -3.42 -17.12 15.40
C THR A 173 -1.95 -16.86 15.71
N ILE A 174 -1.05 -16.93 14.71
CA ILE A 174 0.36 -16.57 14.90
C ILE A 174 0.51 -15.09 15.20
N LYS A 175 1.52 -14.71 16.00
CA LYS A 175 1.72 -13.34 16.46
C LYS A 175 3.13 -12.87 16.18
N VAL A 176 3.29 -11.58 15.94
CA VAL A 176 4.60 -10.94 15.93
C VAL A 176 5.11 -10.85 17.37
N PRO A 177 6.37 -11.23 17.65
CA PRO A 177 6.94 -11.14 18.99
C PRO A 177 6.86 -9.71 19.55
N ALA A 178 6.36 -9.57 20.79
CA ALA A 178 6.10 -8.27 21.41
C ALA A 178 7.37 -7.45 21.70
N HIS A 179 8.53 -8.10 21.85
CA HIS A 179 9.81 -7.42 22.10
C HIS A 179 10.34 -6.64 20.91
N LEU A 180 9.81 -6.88 19.69
CA LEU A 180 10.21 -6.12 18.50
C LEU A 180 9.70 -4.69 18.60
N LYS A 181 10.63 -3.77 18.84
CA LYS A 181 10.34 -2.33 18.88
C LYS A 181 10.00 -1.82 17.47
N GLU A 182 9.19 -0.79 17.44
CA GLU A 182 9.00 -0.02 16.22
C GLU A 182 10.30 0.65 15.81
N THR A 183 10.54 0.76 14.51
CA THR A 183 11.71 1.47 13.99
C THR A 183 11.57 2.94 14.33
N ASP A 184 12.59 3.52 14.97
CA ASP A 184 12.64 4.95 15.25
C ASP A 184 12.50 5.76 13.96
N LYS A 185 11.54 6.65 13.99
CA LYS A 185 11.23 7.51 12.86
C LYS A 185 12.00 8.81 13.01
N THR A 186 13.16 8.91 12.39
CA THR A 186 13.99 10.12 12.38
C THR A 186 13.21 11.33 11.86
N VAL A 187 13.27 12.45 12.59
CA VAL A 187 12.77 13.78 12.23
C VAL A 187 13.92 14.77 12.42
N LEU A 188 14.09 15.69 11.50
CA LEU A 188 15.12 16.73 11.55
C LEU A 188 14.54 18.03 12.13
N SER A 189 15.41 18.88 12.70
CA SER A 189 15.06 20.25 13.09
C SER A 189 15.07 21.22 11.89
N TRP A 190 14.46 22.40 12.05
CA TRP A 190 14.55 23.46 11.05
C TRP A 190 16.00 23.88 10.78
N ASP A 191 16.86 23.91 11.81
CA ASP A 191 18.28 24.26 11.66
C ASP A 191 19.03 23.21 10.84
N GLN A 192 18.75 21.94 11.07
CA GLN A 192 19.32 20.86 10.26
C GLN A 192 18.88 20.94 8.80
N LEU A 193 17.59 21.24 8.53
CA LEU A 193 17.11 21.43 7.16
C LEU A 193 17.79 22.63 6.48
N ARG A 194 17.90 23.77 7.18
CA ARG A 194 18.62 24.95 6.68
C ARG A 194 20.10 24.67 6.42
N ALA A 195 20.76 23.95 7.31
CA ALA A 195 22.15 23.53 7.13
C ALA A 195 22.33 22.64 5.89
N VAL A 196 21.37 21.76 5.60
CA VAL A 196 21.38 20.96 4.36
C VAL A 196 21.29 21.89 3.14
N LEU A 197 20.32 22.78 3.10
CA LEU A 197 20.09 23.68 1.96
C LEU A 197 21.31 24.62 1.71
N SER A 198 21.97 25.11 2.77
CA SER A 198 23.10 26.01 2.63
C SER A 198 24.37 25.39 2.00
N LYS A 199 24.47 24.06 1.97
CA LYS A 199 25.61 23.34 1.40
C LYS A 199 25.38 22.89 -0.06
N LEU A 200 24.16 23.03 -0.56
CA LEU A 200 23.77 22.53 -1.87
C LEU A 200 24.03 23.52 -2.99
N GLY A 201 24.45 23.03 -4.14
CA GLY A 201 24.40 23.79 -5.38
C GLY A 201 22.96 24.11 -5.80
N ARG A 202 22.76 25.07 -6.70
CA ARG A 202 21.46 25.61 -7.07
C ARG A 202 20.44 24.52 -7.42
N CYS A 203 20.77 23.62 -8.33
CA CYS A 203 19.86 22.55 -8.75
C CYS A 203 19.39 21.69 -7.57
N ASP A 204 20.33 21.16 -6.79
CA ASP A 204 20.02 20.30 -5.64
C ASP A 204 19.28 21.05 -4.55
N ARG A 205 19.53 22.33 -4.37
CA ARG A 205 18.81 23.19 -3.44
C ARG A 205 17.35 23.31 -3.85
N ILE A 206 17.05 23.67 -5.11
CA ILE A 206 15.68 23.78 -5.62
C ILE A 206 14.95 22.42 -5.52
N VAL A 207 15.62 21.31 -5.84
CA VAL A 207 15.09 19.95 -5.65
C VAL A 207 14.64 19.72 -4.23
N LEU A 208 15.48 20.05 -3.25
CA LEU A 208 15.15 19.83 -1.84
C LEU A 208 14.17 20.87 -1.28
N GLU A 209 14.20 22.11 -1.75
CA GLU A 209 13.19 23.12 -1.38
C GLU A 209 11.79 22.71 -1.85
N LEU A 210 11.64 22.25 -3.07
CA LEU A 210 10.36 21.69 -3.56
C LEU A 210 9.89 20.49 -2.73
N GLU A 211 10.81 19.63 -2.35
CA GLU A 211 10.46 18.47 -1.52
C GLU A 211 10.11 18.91 -0.09
N MET A 212 10.82 19.88 0.49
CA MET A 212 10.59 20.39 1.83
C MET A 212 9.34 21.26 1.95
N THR A 213 8.93 21.97 0.91
CA THR A 213 7.74 22.82 0.91
C THR A 213 6.48 22.08 0.47
N ASN A 214 6.57 21.30 -0.57
CA ASN A 214 5.43 20.63 -1.21
C ASN A 214 5.37 19.12 -0.95
N ALA A 215 6.34 18.59 -0.21
CA ALA A 215 6.43 17.18 0.14
C ALA A 215 6.23 16.26 -1.10
N LEU A 216 6.87 16.59 -2.23
CA LEU A 216 6.82 15.80 -3.45
C LEU A 216 7.45 14.41 -3.21
N ARG A 217 6.89 13.39 -3.81
CA ARG A 217 7.60 12.10 -3.83
C ARG A 217 8.76 12.18 -4.83
N PRO A 218 9.90 11.53 -4.56
CA PRO A 218 11.05 11.62 -5.47
C PRO A 218 10.72 11.19 -6.90
N SER A 219 9.80 10.25 -7.09
CA SER A 219 9.33 9.86 -8.42
C SER A 219 8.50 10.94 -9.12
N GLU A 220 7.77 11.76 -8.38
CA GLU A 220 7.03 12.91 -8.89
C GLU A 220 8.01 14.04 -9.23
N LEU A 221 8.91 14.36 -8.30
CA LEU A 221 9.91 15.42 -8.40
C LEU A 221 10.82 15.26 -9.64
N PHE A 222 11.40 14.08 -9.84
CA PHE A 222 12.26 13.80 -10.99
C PHE A 222 11.50 13.47 -12.29
N GLY A 223 10.19 13.45 -12.24
CA GLY A 223 9.31 13.36 -13.41
C GLY A 223 8.82 14.73 -13.91
N LEU A 224 9.14 15.81 -13.21
CA LEU A 224 8.69 17.15 -13.58
C LEU A 224 9.34 17.61 -14.89
N LYS A 225 8.52 18.09 -15.81
CA LYS A 225 8.92 18.69 -17.09
C LYS A 225 8.55 20.17 -17.13
N TRP A 226 9.18 20.93 -18.01
CA TRP A 226 8.93 22.37 -18.10
C TRP A 226 7.47 22.71 -18.46
N LYS A 227 6.78 21.86 -19.20
CA LYS A 227 5.32 22.01 -19.45
C LYS A 227 4.47 21.94 -18.18
N CYS A 228 5.00 21.32 -17.13
CA CYS A 228 4.31 21.17 -15.85
C CYS A 228 4.40 22.40 -14.96
N PHE A 229 5.28 23.35 -15.25
CA PHE A 229 5.50 24.55 -14.47
C PHE A 229 4.79 25.76 -15.10
N ASP A 230 3.90 26.35 -14.35
CA ASP A 230 3.25 27.61 -14.69
C ASP A 230 3.77 28.74 -13.79
N PRO A 231 4.64 29.62 -14.34
CA PRO A 231 5.17 30.73 -13.58
C PRO A 231 4.11 31.82 -13.27
N ALA A 232 3.06 31.96 -14.09
CA ALA A 232 2.06 33.00 -13.89
C ALA A 232 1.20 32.73 -12.66
N THR A 233 0.91 31.46 -12.39
CA THR A 233 0.13 31.04 -11.21
C THR A 233 1.01 30.51 -10.08
N SER A 234 2.34 30.52 -10.23
CA SER A 234 3.28 29.90 -9.30
C SER A 234 2.84 28.48 -8.93
N SER A 235 2.62 27.65 -9.92
CA SER A 235 2.12 26.29 -9.70
C SER A 235 2.88 25.23 -10.53
N ILE A 236 2.81 24.00 -10.05
CA ILE A 236 3.37 22.84 -10.73
C ILE A 236 2.27 21.78 -10.87
N LYS A 237 2.06 21.29 -12.08
CA LYS A 237 1.15 20.17 -12.38
C LYS A 237 1.95 18.86 -12.42
N ILE A 238 1.61 17.90 -11.58
CA ILE A 238 2.23 16.58 -11.58
C ILE A 238 1.46 15.71 -12.58
N GLU A 239 2.05 15.36 -13.69
CA GLU A 239 1.43 14.55 -14.77
C GLU A 239 2.04 13.14 -14.84
N GLU A 240 3.33 13.03 -14.59
CA GLU A 240 4.10 11.81 -14.77
C GLU A 240 4.95 11.51 -13.54
N THR A 241 5.38 10.27 -13.42
CA THR A 241 6.32 9.85 -12.38
C THR A 241 7.42 8.99 -12.97
N THR A 242 8.62 9.06 -12.41
CA THR A 242 9.75 8.22 -12.82
C THR A 242 9.93 7.06 -11.83
N TYR A 243 10.19 5.86 -12.37
CA TYR A 243 10.49 4.71 -11.52
C TYR A 243 11.31 3.65 -12.26
N LYS A 244 12.45 3.27 -11.69
CA LYS A 244 13.34 2.22 -12.23
C LYS A 244 13.57 2.32 -13.74
N GLY A 245 14.01 3.47 -14.21
CA GLY A 245 14.35 3.68 -15.62
C GLY A 245 13.15 3.88 -16.56
N LYS A 246 11.92 4.05 -16.04
CA LYS A 246 10.71 4.24 -16.85
C LYS A 246 9.94 5.47 -16.39
N ILE A 247 9.37 6.19 -17.35
CA ILE A 247 8.36 7.23 -17.12
C ILE A 247 7.00 6.56 -17.07
N ARG A 248 6.15 6.97 -16.12
CA ARG A 248 4.81 6.45 -15.93
C ARG A 248 3.79 7.58 -15.94
N PRO A 249 2.73 7.52 -16.77
CA PRO A 249 1.64 8.50 -16.78
C PRO A 249 0.67 8.33 -15.60
N TRP A 250 1.13 7.77 -14.49
CA TRP A 250 0.35 7.58 -13.26
C TRP A 250 1.23 7.71 -12.02
N GLY A 251 0.61 8.14 -10.94
CA GLY A 251 1.21 8.20 -9.63
C GLY A 251 0.95 6.95 -8.77
N LYS A 252 1.47 6.96 -7.55
CA LYS A 252 1.24 5.88 -6.56
C LYS A 252 -0.24 5.78 -6.14
N THR A 253 -0.95 6.91 -6.09
CA THR A 253 -2.36 7.02 -5.70
C THR A 253 -3.07 8.00 -6.64
N LYS A 254 -4.42 7.99 -6.65
CA LYS A 254 -5.21 8.96 -7.44
C LYS A 254 -4.86 10.43 -7.13
N GLY A 255 -4.57 10.76 -5.87
CA GLY A 255 -4.16 12.12 -5.47
C GLY A 255 -2.70 12.46 -5.75
N SER A 256 -1.93 11.56 -6.40
CA SER A 256 -0.53 11.86 -6.76
C SER A 256 -0.42 12.80 -7.96
N LEU A 257 -1.37 12.72 -8.89
CA LEU A 257 -1.45 13.63 -10.04
C LEU A 257 -2.34 14.81 -9.66
N ALA A 258 -1.73 15.97 -9.43
CA ALA A 258 -2.42 17.17 -8.98
C ALA A 258 -1.63 18.42 -9.38
N THR A 259 -2.31 19.55 -9.51
CA THR A 259 -1.66 20.87 -9.54
C THR A 259 -1.43 21.33 -8.11
N ILE A 260 -0.22 21.75 -7.80
CA ILE A 260 0.19 22.20 -6.47
C ILE A 260 0.72 23.62 -6.55
N PRO A 261 0.38 24.50 -5.60
CA PRO A 261 1.00 25.82 -5.50
C PRO A 261 2.44 25.67 -5.01
N ILE A 262 3.31 26.55 -5.46
CA ILE A 262 4.67 26.73 -4.95
C ILE A 262 4.84 28.16 -4.47
N ALA A 263 5.81 28.40 -3.56
CA ALA A 263 6.12 29.74 -3.12
C ALA A 263 6.57 30.61 -4.32
N SER A 264 6.19 31.87 -4.34
CA SER A 264 6.55 32.83 -5.42
C SER A 264 8.05 32.90 -5.64
N ASP A 265 8.81 33.05 -4.55
CA ASP A 265 10.27 33.12 -4.60
C ASP A 265 10.88 31.86 -5.23
N LEU A 266 10.32 30.69 -4.93
CA LEU A 266 10.74 29.41 -5.52
C LEU A 266 10.36 29.32 -7.00
N ALA A 267 9.23 29.92 -7.40
CA ALA A 267 8.83 30.00 -8.81
C ALA A 267 9.81 30.90 -9.61
N GLU A 268 10.21 32.02 -9.05
CA GLU A 268 11.24 32.91 -9.64
C GLU A 268 12.58 32.18 -9.75
N GLU A 269 12.97 31.44 -8.73
CA GLU A 269 14.20 30.66 -8.74
C GLU A 269 14.17 29.52 -9.78
N LEU A 270 13.01 28.89 -10.00
CA LEU A 270 12.81 27.92 -11.08
C LEU A 270 12.95 28.55 -12.46
N GLN A 271 12.45 29.79 -12.67
CA GLN A 271 12.67 30.52 -13.91
C GLN A 271 14.15 30.82 -14.15
N ALA A 272 14.85 31.31 -13.13
CA ALA A 272 16.29 31.56 -13.18
C ALA A 272 17.07 30.25 -13.43
N TRP A 273 16.64 29.12 -12.84
CA TRP A 273 17.19 27.82 -13.11
C TRP A 273 16.96 27.38 -14.57
N ARG A 274 15.79 27.69 -15.15
CA ARG A 274 15.52 27.42 -16.57
C ARG A 274 16.52 28.10 -17.50
N VAL A 275 16.83 29.38 -17.20
CA VAL A 275 17.82 30.14 -17.97
C VAL A 275 19.21 29.51 -17.85
N GLN A 276 19.61 29.13 -16.65
CA GLN A 276 20.91 28.46 -16.41
C GLN A 276 20.97 27.10 -17.11
N CYS A 277 19.88 26.31 -17.08
CA CYS A 277 19.80 25.05 -17.80
C CYS A 277 20.04 25.22 -19.32
N ARG A 278 19.43 26.23 -19.93
CA ARG A 278 19.63 26.53 -21.36
C ARG A 278 21.08 26.74 -21.71
N GLU A 279 21.77 27.56 -20.91
CA GLU A 279 23.18 27.86 -21.13
C GLU A 279 24.05 26.62 -20.92
N GLU A 280 23.86 25.89 -19.83
CA GLU A 280 24.60 24.66 -19.57
C GLU A 280 24.39 23.59 -20.64
N GLN A 281 23.18 23.48 -21.19
CA GLN A 281 22.84 22.49 -22.24
C GLN A 281 23.50 22.82 -23.57
N ARG A 282 23.57 24.11 -23.94
CA ARG A 282 24.28 24.57 -25.17
C ARG A 282 25.77 24.23 -25.12
N GLN A 283 26.38 24.20 -23.97
CA GLN A 283 27.82 23.92 -23.79
C GLN A 283 28.13 22.43 -23.71
N LYS A 284 27.13 21.55 -23.51
CA LYS A 284 27.34 20.10 -23.33
C LYS A 284 27.38 19.37 -24.68
N LYS A 285 28.54 18.81 -25.06
CA LYS A 285 28.75 18.02 -26.30
C LYS A 285 27.91 16.72 -26.37
N HIS A 286 27.47 16.19 -25.27
CA HIS A 286 26.77 14.90 -25.17
C HIS A 286 25.35 15.03 -24.60
N TRP A 287 24.67 16.13 -24.90
CA TRP A 287 23.26 16.29 -24.51
C TRP A 287 22.38 15.58 -25.53
N ASN A 288 21.64 14.55 -25.10
CA ASN A 288 20.79 13.72 -25.96
C ASN A 288 19.30 13.86 -25.63
N GLY A 289 18.93 14.63 -24.58
CA GLY A 289 17.56 14.82 -24.16
C GLY A 289 16.94 16.14 -24.65
N PRO A 290 15.63 16.32 -24.43
CA PRO A 290 14.96 17.60 -24.65
C PRO A 290 15.61 18.71 -23.83
N THR A 291 15.71 19.91 -24.41
CA THR A 291 16.32 21.08 -23.73
C THR A 291 15.33 21.77 -22.79
N ALA A 292 15.81 22.79 -22.06
CA ALA A 292 14.94 23.62 -21.22
C ALA A 292 13.96 24.49 -22.03
N ASP A 293 14.16 24.63 -23.33
CA ASP A 293 13.22 25.30 -24.24
C ASP A 293 12.09 24.39 -24.68
N ASP A 294 12.34 23.07 -24.69
CA ASP A 294 11.34 22.07 -25.01
C ASP A 294 10.38 21.88 -23.83
N PRO A 295 9.08 21.93 -24.03
CA PRO A 295 8.09 21.61 -23.01
C PRO A 295 8.26 20.22 -22.38
N GLU A 296 8.76 19.26 -23.12
CA GLU A 296 9.05 17.89 -22.67
C GLU A 296 10.40 17.75 -21.93
N GLY A 297 11.23 18.82 -21.88
CA GLY A 297 12.47 18.84 -21.12
C GLY A 297 12.24 18.72 -19.62
N PHE A 298 13.06 17.91 -18.94
CA PHE A 298 12.98 17.78 -17.48
C PHE A 298 13.42 19.07 -16.78
N ILE A 299 12.71 19.44 -15.70
CA ILE A 299 13.13 20.56 -14.84
C ILE A 299 14.46 20.23 -14.16
N PHE A 300 14.64 18.96 -13.77
CA PHE A 300 15.86 18.45 -13.17
C PHE A 300 16.42 17.33 -14.05
N PRO A 301 17.17 17.66 -15.11
CA PRO A 301 17.70 16.67 -16.03
C PRO A 301 18.91 15.94 -15.46
N ALA A 302 19.06 14.69 -15.80
CA ALA A 302 20.31 13.95 -15.64
C ALA A 302 21.39 14.49 -16.60
N ARG A 303 22.62 13.99 -16.46
CA ARG A 303 23.76 14.49 -17.24
C ARG A 303 23.60 14.32 -18.76
N ASP A 304 22.84 13.32 -19.16
CA ASP A 304 22.55 12.98 -20.55
C ASP A 304 21.24 13.59 -21.08
N GLY A 305 20.53 14.36 -20.24
CA GLY A 305 19.24 14.97 -20.60
C GLY A 305 18.01 14.13 -20.21
N GLY A 306 18.22 12.89 -19.73
CA GLY A 306 17.16 12.06 -19.18
C GLY A 306 16.73 12.50 -17.78
N PHE A 307 15.92 11.68 -17.13
CA PHE A 307 15.52 11.92 -15.73
C PHE A 307 16.55 11.38 -14.73
N ILE A 308 16.62 12.00 -13.57
CA ILE A 308 17.51 11.57 -12.48
C ILE A 308 16.99 10.26 -11.85
N ASP A 309 17.86 9.25 -11.74
CA ASP A 309 17.59 8.07 -10.94
C ASP A 309 17.60 8.40 -9.45
N THR A 310 16.47 8.17 -8.80
CA THR A 310 16.26 8.46 -7.37
C THR A 310 17.26 7.75 -6.45
N GLY A 311 17.65 6.52 -6.77
CA GLY A 311 18.61 5.75 -5.99
C GLY A 311 20.03 6.34 -6.07
N ASN A 312 20.42 6.76 -7.27
CA ASN A 312 21.68 7.44 -7.50
C ASN A 312 21.73 8.80 -6.81
N TYR A 313 20.67 9.61 -6.93
CA TYR A 313 20.57 10.89 -6.24
C TYR A 313 20.69 10.73 -4.72
N ARG A 314 19.96 9.78 -4.14
CA ARG A 314 20.03 9.49 -2.71
C ARG A 314 21.45 9.17 -2.26
N ARG A 315 22.19 8.34 -3.01
CA ARG A 315 23.55 7.93 -2.66
C ARG A 315 24.56 9.07 -2.84
N ARG A 316 24.48 9.78 -3.95
CA ARG A 316 25.49 10.78 -4.35
C ARG A 316 25.27 12.14 -3.68
N VAL A 317 24.03 12.50 -3.39
CA VAL A 317 23.65 13.79 -2.82
C VAL A 317 23.25 13.60 -1.35
N LEU A 318 22.10 12.97 -1.06
CA LEU A 318 21.56 12.95 0.30
C LEU A 318 22.47 12.26 1.32
N HIS A 319 23.01 11.08 0.99
CA HIS A 319 23.89 10.36 1.92
C HIS A 319 25.24 11.08 2.11
N LYS A 320 25.75 11.73 1.08
CA LYS A 320 26.97 12.54 1.18
C LYS A 320 26.79 13.67 2.18
N PHE A 321 25.74 14.49 2.00
CA PHE A 321 25.46 15.61 2.91
C PHE A 321 25.06 15.16 4.32
N ALA A 322 24.36 14.03 4.45
CA ALA A 322 24.10 13.45 5.77
C ALA A 322 25.40 13.18 6.53
N LYS A 323 26.40 12.61 5.85
CA LYS A 323 27.71 12.33 6.44
C LYS A 323 28.48 13.62 6.78
N GLU A 324 28.50 14.59 5.86
CA GLU A 324 29.21 15.87 6.05
C GLU A 324 28.63 16.70 7.20
N LEU A 325 27.34 16.63 7.43
CA LEU A 325 26.62 17.37 8.47
C LEU A 325 26.41 16.57 9.76
N GLY A 326 26.95 15.36 9.86
CA GLY A 326 26.77 14.51 11.03
C GLY A 326 25.31 14.13 11.30
N LEU A 327 24.46 14.11 10.27
CA LEU A 327 23.06 13.77 10.42
C LEU A 327 22.89 12.24 10.51
N PRO A 328 22.00 11.74 11.39
CA PRO A 328 21.84 10.31 11.59
C PRO A 328 21.31 9.61 10.32
N LYS A 329 20.48 10.28 9.55
CA LYS A 329 19.93 9.79 8.30
C LYS A 329 19.28 10.92 7.50
N LEU A 330 19.61 11.03 6.22
CA LEU A 330 18.95 11.92 5.28
C LEU A 330 18.43 11.14 4.08
N THR A 331 17.12 11.07 3.91
CA THR A 331 16.44 10.44 2.78
C THR A 331 15.19 11.26 2.46
N PHE A 332 14.67 11.15 1.25
CA PHE A 332 13.39 11.76 0.88
C PHE A 332 12.26 11.44 1.85
N GLN A 333 12.23 10.21 2.36
CA GLN A 333 11.21 9.82 3.35
C GLN A 333 11.42 10.51 4.71
N VAL A 334 12.68 10.71 5.15
CA VAL A 334 13.00 11.45 6.37
C VAL A 334 12.60 12.92 6.19
N ILE A 335 12.95 13.54 5.06
CA ILE A 335 12.58 14.94 4.76
C ILE A 335 11.05 15.07 4.77
N ARG A 336 10.35 14.24 4.01
CA ARG A 336 8.88 14.27 3.94
C ARG A 336 8.21 14.05 5.31
N ARG A 337 8.74 13.16 6.15
CA ARG A 337 8.27 12.97 7.53
C ARG A 337 8.54 14.21 8.39
N THR A 338 9.72 14.77 8.26
CA THR A 338 10.12 16.01 8.96
C THR A 338 9.15 17.14 8.61
N VAL A 339 8.90 17.37 7.33
CA VAL A 339 7.95 18.38 6.86
C VAL A 339 6.55 18.14 7.45
N ALA A 340 6.04 16.92 7.38
CA ALA A 340 4.74 16.58 7.95
C ALA A 340 4.66 16.87 9.46
N THR A 341 5.73 16.56 10.19
CA THR A 341 5.81 16.76 11.63
C THR A 341 5.90 18.26 11.98
N LEU A 342 6.75 19.00 11.28
CA LEU A 342 6.97 20.43 11.56
C LEU A 342 5.82 21.31 11.03
N ALA A 343 5.20 20.94 9.91
CA ALA A 343 4.07 21.66 9.33
C ALA A 343 2.84 21.66 10.24
N ARG A 344 2.71 20.70 11.16
CA ARG A 344 1.67 20.69 12.20
C ARG A 344 1.64 21.98 13.04
N LYS A 345 2.80 22.63 13.21
CA LYS A 345 2.89 23.92 13.92
C LYS A 345 2.44 25.14 13.07
N LYS A 346 2.18 24.94 11.77
CA LYS A 346 1.85 26.00 10.80
C LYS A 346 0.44 25.90 10.21
N GLY A 347 -0.18 24.71 10.27
CA GLY A 347 -1.50 24.46 9.74
C GLY A 347 -2.18 23.30 10.44
N ASP A 348 -3.43 23.07 10.14
CA ASP A 348 -4.17 21.94 10.71
C ASP A 348 -3.79 20.61 10.05
N ILE A 349 -4.33 19.50 10.56
CA ILE A 349 -4.05 18.15 10.02
C ILE A 349 -4.54 18.01 8.58
N LYS A 350 -5.62 18.73 8.19
CA LYS A 350 -6.15 18.69 6.83
C LYS A 350 -5.25 19.43 5.85
N ASP A 351 -4.67 20.55 6.25
CA ASP A 351 -3.70 21.28 5.46
C ASP A 351 -2.45 20.42 5.22
N VAL A 352 -1.92 19.81 6.27
CA VAL A 352 -0.77 18.91 6.14
C VAL A 352 -1.10 17.67 5.30
N GLN A 353 -2.31 17.12 5.43
CA GLN A 353 -2.79 16.04 4.56
C GLN A 353 -2.83 16.49 3.09
N GLY A 354 -3.28 17.71 2.84
CA GLY A 354 -3.33 18.34 1.51
C GLY A 354 -1.93 18.47 0.90
N VAL A 355 -0.97 19.04 1.63
CA VAL A 355 0.45 19.16 1.21
C VAL A 355 1.04 17.78 0.89
N LEU A 356 0.79 16.78 1.72
CA LEU A 356 1.27 15.42 1.53
C LEU A 356 0.50 14.66 0.44
N ARG A 357 -0.66 15.13 0.03
CA ARG A 357 -1.56 14.48 -0.92
C ARG A 357 -1.88 13.03 -0.49
N HIS A 358 -2.24 12.87 0.79
CA HIS A 358 -2.66 11.59 1.34
C HIS A 358 -4.17 11.41 1.23
N SER A 359 -4.62 10.25 0.76
CA SER A 359 -6.05 9.94 0.66
C SER A 359 -6.73 9.71 2.00
N ARG A 360 -5.95 9.40 3.05
CA ARG A 360 -6.44 9.15 4.41
C ARG A 360 -5.64 9.95 5.42
N THR A 361 -6.32 10.60 6.37
CA THR A 361 -5.68 11.35 7.46
C THR A 361 -4.81 10.47 8.34
N ALA A 362 -5.25 9.23 8.63
CA ALA A 362 -4.47 8.24 9.37
C ALA A 362 -3.07 7.99 8.78
N THR A 363 -2.92 8.05 7.45
CA THR A 363 -1.59 7.94 6.83
C THR A 363 -0.70 9.12 7.20
N THR A 364 -1.26 10.31 7.32
CA THR A 364 -0.52 11.52 7.74
C THR A 364 -0.13 11.44 9.22
N THR A 365 -1.07 11.08 10.08
CA THR A 365 -0.86 11.03 11.54
C THR A 365 0.04 9.87 11.95
N ASP A 366 -0.28 8.65 11.56
CA ASP A 366 0.36 7.44 12.08
C ASP A 366 1.76 7.18 11.48
N VAL A 367 1.93 7.55 10.20
CA VAL A 367 3.17 7.24 9.48
C VAL A 367 4.12 8.42 9.42
N TYR A 368 3.61 9.62 9.22
CA TYR A 368 4.42 10.80 8.93
C TYR A 368 4.52 11.80 10.06
N MET A 369 3.49 11.99 10.87
CA MET A 369 3.55 12.90 12.02
C MET A 369 4.12 12.19 13.25
N GLN A 370 5.12 12.80 13.87
CA GLN A 370 5.64 12.35 15.16
C GLN A 370 5.08 13.24 16.26
N GLU A 371 4.86 12.67 17.43
CA GLU A 371 4.51 13.43 18.61
C GLU A 371 5.69 14.34 19.03
N LEU A 372 5.35 15.60 19.29
CA LEU A 372 6.30 16.58 19.82
C LEU A 372 5.91 16.86 21.28
N PRO A 373 6.72 16.45 22.26
CA PRO A 373 6.41 16.64 23.69
C PRO A 373 6.13 18.11 24.04
N GLU A 374 6.84 19.05 23.41
CA GLU A 374 6.61 20.49 23.55
C GLU A 374 5.22 20.92 23.05
N GLY A 375 4.75 20.30 21.95
CA GLY A 375 3.43 20.56 21.39
C GLY A 375 2.30 20.11 22.33
N VAL A 376 2.46 18.96 22.97
CA VAL A 376 1.50 18.46 23.98
C VAL A 376 1.46 19.41 25.17
N ARG A 377 2.62 19.81 25.70
CA ARG A 377 2.71 20.78 26.81
C ARG A 377 2.08 22.13 26.46
N ALA A 378 2.36 22.67 25.28
CA ALA A 378 1.80 23.93 24.81
C ALA A 378 0.28 23.85 24.69
N THR A 379 -0.25 22.74 24.16
CA THR A 379 -1.69 22.48 24.05
C THR A 379 -2.35 22.42 25.43
N VAL A 380 -1.76 21.67 26.37
CA VAL A 380 -2.28 21.57 27.74
C VAL A 380 -2.28 22.93 28.41
N ASN A 381 -1.20 23.72 28.28
CA ASN A 381 -1.13 25.07 28.84
C ASN A 381 -2.16 26.00 28.21
N SER A 382 -2.37 25.95 26.90
CA SER A 382 -3.39 26.74 26.21
C SER A 382 -4.79 26.39 26.69
N ILE A 383 -5.12 25.11 26.81
CA ILE A 383 -6.41 24.67 27.35
C ILE A 383 -6.58 25.18 28.79
N HIS A 384 -5.56 25.05 29.60
CA HIS A 384 -5.61 25.53 30.98
C HIS A 384 -5.83 27.06 31.04
N GLN A 385 -5.12 27.82 30.20
CA GLN A 385 -5.30 29.27 30.11
C GLN A 385 -6.73 29.66 29.73
N GLU A 386 -7.29 29.02 28.70
CA GLU A 386 -8.69 29.28 28.29
C GLU A 386 -9.69 28.92 29.40
N LEU A 387 -9.46 27.83 30.14
CA LEU A 387 -10.32 27.41 31.25
C LEU A 387 -10.18 28.30 32.48
N THR A 388 -9.00 28.90 32.71
CA THR A 388 -8.69 29.71 33.90
C THR A 388 -8.79 31.20 33.67
N GLN A 389 -8.96 31.67 32.44
CA GLN A 389 -9.31 33.07 32.19
C GLN A 389 -10.67 33.36 32.81
N LYS A 390 -10.64 33.88 34.04
CA LYS A 390 -11.82 34.49 34.66
C LYS A 390 -12.24 35.63 33.75
N GLY A 391 -13.50 35.62 33.32
CA GLY A 391 -14.10 36.76 32.64
C GLY A 391 -13.77 38.05 33.40
N GLY A 392 -12.85 38.82 32.89
CA GLY A 392 -12.46 40.11 33.43
C GLY A 392 -13.67 41.00 33.39
N GLY A 393 -14.20 41.32 34.55
CA GLY A 393 -15.23 42.30 34.72
C GLY A 393 -14.81 43.65 34.16
N ASN A 394 -15.63 44.18 33.33
CA ASN A 394 -15.55 45.52 32.72
C ASN A 394 -15.54 46.62 33.77
N GLY A 395 -14.46 47.33 33.89
CA GLY A 395 -14.41 48.70 34.45
C GLY A 395 -14.46 49.72 33.34
N ASP A 396 -15.60 50.25 33.16
CA ASP A 396 -16.02 51.56 32.67
C ASP A 396 -15.01 52.49 31.96
N ARG A 397 -15.27 52.82 30.69
CA ARG A 397 -15.23 54.14 30.06
C ARG A 397 -15.73 54.09 28.62
N GLY A 398 -16.93 54.69 28.37
CA GLY A 398 -17.49 54.91 27.03
C GLY A 398 -16.93 56.20 26.36
N PRO A 399 -17.53 56.71 25.23
CA PRO A 399 -18.48 56.08 24.30
C PRO A 399 -18.01 56.15 22.81
N GLY A 400 -18.51 55.27 21.97
CA GLY A 400 -18.36 55.40 20.50
C GLY A 400 -18.90 54.20 19.76
N THR A 401 -20.16 54.28 19.42
CA THR A 401 -20.93 53.72 18.28
C THR A 401 -20.31 52.61 17.40
N SER A 402 -20.81 51.42 17.48
CA SER A 402 -21.56 50.67 16.44
C SER A 402 -21.77 49.21 16.87
N LYS A 403 -23.05 48.78 16.85
CA LYS A 403 -23.47 47.42 17.12
C LYS A 403 -23.13 46.48 15.95
N PRO A 404 -22.71 45.25 16.19
CA PRO A 404 -23.14 44.12 15.39
C PRO A 404 -23.94 43.11 16.20
N SER A 405 -24.91 42.52 15.54
CA SER A 405 -25.95 41.63 16.04
C SER A 405 -25.44 40.34 16.65
N ALA A 406 -26.00 39.99 17.80
CA ALA A 406 -25.78 38.71 18.47
C ALA A 406 -26.43 37.56 17.69
N LYS A 407 -25.63 36.64 17.17
CA LYS A 407 -26.07 35.28 16.80
C LYS A 407 -26.00 34.36 18.01
N LYS A 408 -27.17 33.92 18.46
CA LYS A 408 -27.31 32.94 19.54
C LYS A 408 -26.54 31.66 19.22
N ALA A 409 -25.60 31.26 20.09
CA ALA A 409 -24.93 29.98 20.03
C ALA A 409 -25.95 28.88 20.36
N LYS A 410 -26.06 27.90 19.46
CA LYS A 410 -26.91 26.72 19.63
C LYS A 410 -26.09 25.68 20.40
N VAL A 411 -26.50 25.39 21.63
CA VAL A 411 -25.92 24.32 22.43
C VAL A 411 -26.29 22.99 21.79
N LEU A 412 -25.30 22.28 21.28
CA LEU A 412 -25.45 20.91 20.79
C LEU A 412 -25.36 19.95 21.97
N SER A 413 -26.47 19.33 22.32
CA SER A 413 -26.51 18.23 23.31
C SER A 413 -25.91 16.96 22.65
N PHE A 414 -24.85 16.44 23.23
CA PHE A 414 -24.31 15.13 22.87
C PHE A 414 -25.19 14.03 23.46
N GLY A 415 -25.98 13.37 22.62
CA GLY A 415 -26.72 12.17 22.99
C GLY A 415 -25.73 11.00 23.22
N THR A 416 -25.90 10.37 24.36
CA THR A 416 -25.21 9.15 24.78
C THR A 416 -25.40 8.03 23.75
N ARG A 417 -24.32 7.54 23.13
CA ARG A 417 -24.34 6.35 22.23
C ARG A 417 -24.67 5.10 23.07
N LYS A 418 -25.80 4.47 22.76
CA LYS A 418 -26.12 3.11 23.19
C LYS A 418 -25.17 2.10 22.54
N PRO A 419 -24.81 1.00 23.22
CA PRO A 419 -23.92 -0.01 22.64
C PRO A 419 -24.63 -0.79 21.51
N VAL A 420 -23.89 -1.02 20.44
CA VAL A 420 -24.30 -1.83 19.28
C VAL A 420 -24.36 -3.30 19.69
N ARG A 421 -25.54 -3.74 20.16
CA ARG A 421 -25.95 -5.16 20.17
C ARG A 421 -27.47 -5.17 20.05
N GLN A 422 -27.94 -5.39 18.82
CA GLN A 422 -29.25 -5.93 18.43
C GLN A 422 -29.72 -5.29 17.12
N ILE A 423 -29.19 -5.77 16.00
CA ILE A 423 -29.91 -5.75 14.71
C ILE A 423 -29.54 -7.07 14.01
N ALA A 424 -30.20 -8.11 14.43
CA ALA A 424 -30.32 -9.35 13.69
C ALA A 424 -31.70 -9.92 14.01
N GLN A 425 -32.73 -9.29 13.45
CA GLN A 425 -34.07 -9.86 13.19
C GLN A 425 -34.92 -8.72 12.60
N GLU A 426 -35.53 -9.03 11.50
CA GLU A 426 -36.49 -8.23 10.72
C GLU A 426 -35.97 -7.67 9.41
N ARG A 427 -35.96 -8.53 8.41
CA ARG A 427 -36.39 -8.26 7.05
C ARG A 427 -36.84 -9.56 6.40
N GLY A 428 -38.12 -9.86 6.64
CA GLY A 428 -38.94 -10.65 5.73
C GLY A 428 -39.73 -9.66 4.87
N GLY A 429 -39.95 -10.03 3.62
CA GLY A 429 -41.09 -9.56 2.87
C GLY A 429 -40.83 -8.65 1.65
N SER A 430 -41.23 -9.22 0.54
CA SER A 430 -41.76 -8.69 -0.74
C SER A 430 -40.75 -8.21 -1.79
N GLU A 431 -40.56 -9.04 -2.81
CA GLU A 431 -41.27 -8.97 -4.13
C GLU A 431 -41.30 -7.57 -4.77
N VAL A 432 -40.75 -7.39 -5.96
CA VAL A 432 -41.47 -7.37 -7.26
C VAL A 432 -40.60 -6.73 -8.37
N PHE A 433 -40.35 -7.45 -9.45
CA PHE A 433 -40.47 -7.17 -10.90
C PHE A 433 -39.65 -6.08 -11.66
N PHE A 434 -39.24 -6.56 -12.83
CA PHE A 434 -39.04 -5.98 -14.19
C PHE A 434 -37.71 -5.26 -14.47
N ALA A 435 -36.95 -5.75 -15.40
CA ALA A 435 -36.97 -5.97 -16.87
C ALA A 435 -36.33 -4.80 -17.64
N GLY A 436 -35.40 -5.13 -18.51
CA GLY A 436 -35.30 -4.54 -19.82
C GLY A 436 -34.14 -3.59 -20.12
N ARG A 437 -33.24 -4.03 -20.73
CA ARG A 437 -32.50 -3.89 -22.00
C ARG A 437 -30.99 -3.94 -21.81
#